data_9a4cc96d7123c93e479d7c015482924d
#
_entry.id   9a4cc96d7123c93e479d7c015482924d
#
_cell.length_a   1.000
_cell.length_b   1.000
_cell.length_c   1.000
_cell.angle_alpha   90.00
_cell.angle_beta   90.00
_cell.angle_gamma   90.00
#
_symmetry.space_group_name_H-M   'P 1'
#
loop_
_entity.id
_entity.type
_entity.pdbx_description
1 polymer ?
#
loop_
_entity_poly.entity_id
_entity_poly.type
_entity_poly.pdbx_seq_one_letter_code
_entity_poly.pdbx_strand_id
1 'polypeptide(L)'
;MVEPASGPPDAPYDVDVVILALDRAEDTVAAICSALAQTGVTRHVFVLDQGSRPENLAVLAGAVAGHRDASLVVLGGNYGVAGGRNRGAALGHGRVIVGLDNDAEFAVPDTLARLVAALDAAPEIGAIGCRIVTFATGADDLSSWGYARRLLPRAGESFDTATFVGAGHAIRRAAWADAGGYDEALFFCWEELDFCARARARGWRVRYRGDIVVRHKVSAEQRVAWSGARWFYFVRNRLYVGRKHGASWVGLLPRLGVYLVRALRDGALPQALRAVPAAVHLSRMQREQVDHRA
;
A
#
# COMPACT_ATOMS: atom_id res chain seq x y z
N MET A 1 -5.61 26.67 15.73
CA MET A 1 -4.40 25.83 15.81
C MET A 1 -4.86 24.53 16.42
N VAL A 2 -4.85 23.44 15.64
CA VAL A 2 -5.08 22.09 16.18
C VAL A 2 -3.77 21.73 16.87
N GLU A 3 -3.79 21.52 18.19
CA GLU A 3 -2.62 20.98 18.89
C GLU A 3 -2.18 19.70 18.17
N PRO A 4 -0.87 19.49 17.95
CA PRO A 4 -0.41 18.25 17.40
C PRO A 4 -0.86 17.13 18.35
N ALA A 5 -1.66 16.21 17.83
CA ALA A 5 -1.99 14.98 18.57
C ALA A 5 -0.68 14.38 19.10
N SER A 6 -0.71 13.87 20.33
CA SER A 6 0.44 13.24 20.96
C SER A 6 1.13 12.31 19.98
N GLY A 7 2.44 12.48 19.81
CA GLY A 7 3.26 11.58 19.00
C GLY A 7 3.19 10.14 19.51
N PRO A 8 3.80 9.18 18.80
CA PRO A 8 3.86 7.80 19.25
C PRO A 8 4.52 7.71 20.63
N PRO A 9 4.15 6.74 21.46
CA PRO A 9 4.75 6.56 22.77
C PRO A 9 6.26 6.35 22.64
N ASP A 10 7.05 6.93 23.55
CA ASP A 10 8.52 6.72 23.60
C ASP A 10 8.89 5.27 23.94
N ALA A 11 7.98 4.54 24.61
CA ALA A 11 8.17 3.12 24.94
C ALA A 11 8.02 2.23 23.68
N PRO A 12 8.76 1.12 23.60
CA PRO A 12 8.58 0.14 22.51
C PRO A 12 7.13 -0.32 22.40
N TYR A 13 6.61 -0.39 21.18
CA TYR A 13 5.29 -0.92 20.88
C TYR A 13 5.33 -1.77 19.59
N ASP A 14 4.26 -2.51 19.30
CA ASP A 14 4.30 -3.54 18.27
C ASP A 14 4.09 -2.98 16.85
N VAL A 15 3.06 -2.15 16.65
CA VAL A 15 2.55 -1.88 15.30
C VAL A 15 2.34 -0.40 15.04
N ASP A 16 2.91 0.09 13.93
CA ASP A 16 2.49 1.32 13.29
C ASP A 16 1.43 1.00 12.23
N VAL A 17 0.20 1.48 12.40
CA VAL A 17 -0.82 1.43 11.35
C VAL A 17 -0.78 2.72 10.57
N VAL A 18 -0.52 2.65 9.26
CA VAL A 18 -0.43 3.82 8.38
C VAL A 18 -1.66 3.85 7.46
N ILE A 19 -2.48 4.89 7.59
CA ILE A 19 -3.67 5.14 6.76
C ILE A 19 -3.43 6.44 5.98
N LEU A 20 -3.53 6.39 4.65
CA LEU A 20 -3.44 7.59 3.81
C LEU A 20 -4.84 8.13 3.57
N ALA A 21 -5.05 9.41 3.84
CA ALA A 21 -6.31 10.10 3.63
C ALA A 21 -6.21 11.13 2.50
N LEU A 22 -7.19 11.12 1.62
CA LEU A 22 -7.41 12.16 0.61
C LEU A 22 -8.92 12.21 0.33
N ASP A 23 -9.62 13.16 0.94
CA ASP A 23 -11.08 13.17 0.98
C ASP A 23 -11.66 11.84 1.53
N ARG A 24 -12.90 11.45 1.17
CA ARG A 24 -13.55 10.21 1.63
C ARG A 24 -13.54 10.06 3.16
N ALA A 25 -13.90 11.14 3.88
CA ALA A 25 -13.76 11.20 5.33
C ALA A 25 -14.50 10.08 6.07
N GLU A 26 -15.71 9.74 5.65
CA GLU A 26 -16.53 8.67 6.28
C GLU A 26 -15.86 7.30 6.21
N ASP A 27 -15.33 6.93 5.03
CA ASP A 27 -14.60 5.68 4.86
C ASP A 27 -13.32 5.68 5.69
N THR A 28 -12.59 6.80 5.67
CA THR A 28 -11.34 6.94 6.44
C THR A 28 -11.61 6.84 7.95
N VAL A 29 -12.70 7.42 8.46
CA VAL A 29 -13.12 7.28 9.87
C VAL A 29 -13.38 5.82 10.21
N ALA A 30 -14.08 5.08 9.35
CA ALA A 30 -14.32 3.67 9.58
C ALA A 30 -13.01 2.84 9.61
N ALA A 31 -12.06 3.14 8.72
CA ALA A 31 -10.72 2.53 8.75
C ALA A 31 -9.98 2.84 10.06
N ILE A 32 -9.99 4.10 10.52
CA ILE A 32 -9.42 4.53 11.80
C ILE A 32 -10.06 3.77 12.96
N CYS A 33 -11.39 3.74 13.03
CA CYS A 33 -12.12 3.02 14.10
C CYS A 33 -11.77 1.54 14.10
N SER A 34 -11.69 0.88 12.93
CA SER A 34 -11.31 -0.53 12.83
C SER A 34 -9.89 -0.80 13.33
N ALA A 35 -8.97 0.15 13.11
CA ALA A 35 -7.59 0.05 13.59
C ALA A 35 -7.49 0.31 15.10
N LEU A 36 -8.24 1.26 15.63
CA LEU A 36 -8.30 1.56 17.07
C LEU A 36 -8.97 0.44 17.87
N ALA A 37 -9.91 -0.28 17.28
CA ALA A 37 -10.58 -1.43 17.90
C ALA A 37 -9.72 -2.70 17.97
N GLN A 38 -8.50 -2.70 17.43
CA GLN A 38 -7.64 -3.87 17.47
C GLN A 38 -7.12 -4.15 18.88
N THR A 39 -7.04 -5.44 19.22
CA THR A 39 -6.65 -5.95 20.55
C THR A 39 -5.47 -6.91 20.45
N GLY A 40 -4.85 -7.23 21.60
CA GLY A 40 -3.78 -8.22 21.70
C GLY A 40 -2.40 -7.73 21.25
N VAL A 41 -2.26 -6.47 20.86
CA VAL A 41 -0.99 -5.80 20.52
C VAL A 41 -1.03 -4.33 20.92
N THR A 42 0.13 -3.75 21.17
CA THR A 42 0.29 -2.30 21.28
C THR A 42 0.46 -1.69 19.91
N ARG A 43 -0.23 -0.59 19.62
CA ARG A 43 -0.22 0.05 18.31
C ARG A 43 -0.26 1.57 18.40
N HIS A 44 0.17 2.22 17.32
CA HIS A 44 -0.14 3.63 17.03
C HIS A 44 -0.70 3.75 15.61
N VAL A 45 -1.77 4.54 15.45
CA VAL A 45 -2.44 4.77 14.15
C VAL A 45 -2.03 6.14 13.61
N PHE A 46 -1.28 6.16 12.51
CA PHE A 46 -0.93 7.37 11.79
C PHE A 46 -1.90 7.58 10.63
N VAL A 47 -2.69 8.64 10.70
CA VAL A 47 -3.56 9.11 9.62
C VAL A 47 -2.84 10.25 8.91
N LEU A 48 -2.45 10.04 7.65
CA LEU A 48 -1.71 11.03 6.88
C LEU A 48 -2.64 11.67 5.86
N ASP A 49 -3.04 12.90 6.12
CA ASP A 49 -3.83 13.68 5.18
C ASP A 49 -2.96 14.26 4.08
N GLN A 50 -3.33 13.98 2.85
CA GLN A 50 -2.62 14.35 1.63
C GLN A 50 -3.29 15.52 0.87
N GLY A 51 -4.02 16.37 1.57
CA GLY A 51 -4.66 17.54 1.00
C GLY A 51 -6.17 17.38 0.82
N SER A 52 -6.83 16.78 1.79
CA SER A 52 -8.31 16.75 1.85
C SER A 52 -8.90 18.15 1.97
N ARG A 53 -10.12 18.31 1.52
CA ARG A 53 -10.89 19.54 1.72
C ARG A 53 -11.07 19.83 3.22
N PRO A 54 -11.15 21.12 3.62
CA PRO A 54 -11.19 21.51 5.03
C PRO A 54 -12.29 20.81 5.85
N GLU A 55 -13.47 20.58 5.26
CA GLU A 55 -14.57 19.89 5.90
C GLU A 55 -14.23 18.42 6.20
N ASN A 56 -13.58 17.71 5.27
CA ASN A 56 -13.14 16.34 5.47
C ASN A 56 -12.00 16.26 6.49
N LEU A 57 -11.04 17.19 6.43
CA LEU A 57 -9.96 17.28 7.40
C LEU A 57 -10.49 17.48 8.83
N ALA A 58 -11.53 18.32 9.02
CA ALA A 58 -12.16 18.52 10.31
C ALA A 58 -12.79 17.24 10.86
N VAL A 59 -13.43 16.42 9.99
CA VAL A 59 -13.99 15.11 10.37
C VAL A 59 -12.87 14.16 10.81
N LEU A 60 -11.76 14.11 10.09
CA LEU A 60 -10.61 13.26 10.45
C LEU A 60 -9.98 13.70 11.77
N ALA A 61 -9.86 15.01 12.00
CA ALA A 61 -9.37 15.56 13.27
C ALA A 61 -10.28 15.15 14.45
N GLY A 62 -11.60 15.19 14.25
CA GLY A 62 -12.56 14.69 15.23
C GLY A 62 -12.43 13.18 15.51
N ALA A 63 -12.14 12.38 14.48
CA ALA A 63 -12.01 10.93 14.62
C ALA A 63 -10.79 10.49 15.42
N VAL A 64 -9.71 11.28 15.43
CA VAL A 64 -8.50 10.97 16.23
C VAL A 64 -8.47 11.72 17.56
N ALA A 65 -9.37 12.69 17.77
CA ALA A 65 -9.41 13.50 18.99
C ALA A 65 -9.63 12.62 20.23
N GLY A 66 -8.81 12.84 21.26
CA GLY A 66 -8.90 12.08 22.51
C GLY A 66 -8.27 10.68 22.50
N HIS A 67 -7.82 10.20 21.35
CA HIS A 67 -7.08 8.94 21.24
C HIS A 67 -5.57 9.17 21.37
N ARG A 68 -4.96 8.63 22.43
CA ARG A 68 -3.50 8.72 22.67
C ARG A 68 -2.69 7.86 21.68
N ASP A 69 -3.31 6.87 21.10
CA ASP A 69 -2.75 5.89 20.17
C ASP A 69 -3.13 6.19 18.70
N ALA A 70 -3.52 7.43 18.41
CA ALA A 70 -3.74 7.91 17.05
C ALA A 70 -3.20 9.32 16.84
N SER A 71 -2.69 9.60 15.64
CA SER A 71 -2.21 10.91 15.22
C SER A 71 -2.71 11.25 13.82
N LEU A 72 -3.21 12.47 13.63
CA LEU A 72 -3.48 13.02 12.30
C LEU A 72 -2.32 13.93 11.90
N VAL A 73 -1.71 13.63 10.76
CA VAL A 73 -0.59 14.39 10.21
C VAL A 73 -0.98 14.97 8.86
N VAL A 74 -1.03 16.30 8.77
CA VAL A 74 -1.33 17.01 7.53
C VAL A 74 -0.05 17.20 6.74
N LEU A 75 0.07 16.54 5.59
CA LEU A 75 1.30 16.55 4.77
C LEU A 75 1.45 17.81 3.90
N GLY A 76 0.39 18.63 3.76
CA GLY A 76 0.41 19.82 2.92
C GLY A 76 0.42 19.59 1.42
N GLY A 77 0.31 18.32 0.96
CA GLY A 77 0.27 17.95 -0.45
C GLY A 77 0.13 16.45 -0.68
N ASN A 78 -0.20 16.09 -1.91
CA ASN A 78 -0.35 14.69 -2.31
C ASN A 78 1.00 14.11 -2.80
N TYR A 79 1.57 13.22 -2.02
CA TYR A 79 2.82 12.50 -2.31
C TYR A 79 2.59 11.12 -2.93
N GLY A 80 1.35 10.81 -3.27
CA GLY A 80 0.95 9.48 -3.74
C GLY A 80 0.99 8.42 -2.65
N VAL A 81 0.78 7.16 -3.04
CA VAL A 81 0.80 6.03 -2.10
C VAL A 81 2.21 5.79 -1.59
N ALA A 82 3.20 5.71 -2.49
CA ALA A 82 4.58 5.44 -2.12
C ALA A 82 5.14 6.50 -1.15
N GLY A 83 5.03 7.79 -1.50
CA GLY A 83 5.54 8.88 -0.68
C GLY A 83 4.77 9.07 0.63
N GLY A 84 3.46 8.87 0.61
CA GLY A 84 2.63 8.92 1.81
C GLY A 84 2.98 7.82 2.80
N ARG A 85 3.10 6.56 2.34
CA ARG A 85 3.49 5.41 3.18
C ARG A 85 4.90 5.57 3.75
N ASN A 86 5.86 6.10 2.97
CA ASN A 86 7.20 6.38 3.48
C ASN A 86 7.18 7.37 4.63
N ARG A 87 6.41 8.45 4.49
CA ARG A 87 6.27 9.46 5.55
C ARG A 87 5.61 8.87 6.80
N GLY A 88 4.56 8.06 6.62
CA GLY A 88 3.92 7.36 7.73
C GLY A 88 4.87 6.41 8.46
N ALA A 89 5.62 5.61 7.72
CA ALA A 89 6.60 4.68 8.29
C ALA A 89 7.73 5.39 9.05
N ALA A 90 8.05 6.65 8.69
CA ALA A 90 9.09 7.46 9.34
C ALA A 90 8.62 8.12 10.65
N LEU A 91 7.31 8.20 10.89
CA LEU A 91 6.77 8.83 12.11
C LEU A 91 6.85 7.92 13.33
N GLY A 92 6.78 6.62 13.14
CA GLY A 92 6.73 5.65 14.22
C GLY A 92 7.96 4.75 14.28
N HIS A 93 7.98 3.92 15.32
CA HIS A 93 9.06 2.96 15.56
C HIS A 93 8.54 1.57 15.95
N GLY A 94 7.26 1.30 15.73
CA GLY A 94 6.67 -0.03 15.87
C GLY A 94 7.46 -1.05 15.05
N ARG A 95 7.67 -2.24 15.60
CA ARG A 95 8.47 -3.31 14.96
C ARG A 95 7.81 -3.88 13.69
N VAL A 96 6.52 -3.60 13.51
CA VAL A 96 5.73 -3.94 12.32
C VAL A 96 5.05 -2.69 11.79
N ILE A 97 5.15 -2.46 10.48
CA ILE A 97 4.44 -1.42 9.76
C ILE A 97 3.26 -2.08 9.05
N VAL A 98 2.03 -1.64 9.34
CA VAL A 98 0.81 -2.12 8.70
C VAL A 98 0.24 -1.02 7.82
N GLY A 99 0.11 -1.30 6.53
CA GLY A 99 -0.62 -0.44 5.61
C GLY A 99 -2.09 -0.85 5.56
N LEU A 100 -2.98 0.10 5.74
CA LEU A 100 -4.43 -0.06 5.54
C LEU A 100 -4.91 1.06 4.61
N ASP A 101 -5.67 0.72 3.57
CA ASP A 101 -6.29 1.75 2.73
C ASP A 101 -7.43 2.43 3.47
N ASN A 102 -7.70 3.67 3.14
CA ASN A 102 -8.73 4.46 3.81
C ASN A 102 -10.17 3.99 3.54
N ASP A 103 -10.36 3.08 2.62
CA ASP A 103 -11.62 2.41 2.30
C ASP A 103 -11.60 0.92 2.69
N ALA A 104 -10.70 0.55 3.62
CA ALA A 104 -10.56 -0.81 4.11
C ALA A 104 -10.69 -0.87 5.63
N GLU A 105 -11.17 -2.01 6.14
CA GLU A 105 -11.35 -2.27 7.57
C GLU A 105 -10.80 -3.66 7.94
N PHE A 106 -10.19 -3.78 9.10
CA PHE A 106 -9.84 -5.09 9.66
C PHE A 106 -11.12 -5.89 9.95
N ALA A 107 -11.15 -7.15 9.53
CA ALA A 107 -12.36 -7.97 9.62
C ALA A 107 -12.71 -8.39 11.05
N VAL A 108 -11.70 -8.54 11.92
CA VAL A 108 -11.83 -9.00 13.30
C VAL A 108 -10.91 -8.22 14.24
N PRO A 109 -11.23 -8.14 15.55
CA PRO A 109 -10.45 -7.33 16.50
C PRO A 109 -9.01 -7.81 16.77
N ASP A 110 -8.65 -9.03 16.40
CA ASP A 110 -7.33 -9.61 16.62
C ASP A 110 -6.47 -9.68 15.33
N THR A 111 -6.87 -8.97 14.27
CA THR A 111 -6.15 -9.00 12.97
C THR A 111 -4.70 -8.59 13.13
N LEU A 112 -4.41 -7.49 13.84
CA LEU A 112 -3.04 -7.04 14.06
C LEU A 112 -2.24 -8.04 14.89
N ALA A 113 -2.83 -8.63 15.92
CA ALA A 113 -2.18 -9.66 16.74
C ALA A 113 -1.81 -10.90 15.89
N ARG A 114 -2.69 -11.32 14.98
CA ARG A 114 -2.41 -12.42 14.03
C ARG A 114 -1.27 -12.08 13.07
N LEU A 115 -1.21 -10.85 12.57
CA LEU A 115 -0.11 -10.40 11.69
C LEU A 115 1.22 -10.42 12.43
N VAL A 116 1.25 -9.89 13.66
CA VAL A 116 2.44 -9.89 14.50
C VAL A 116 2.88 -11.31 14.83
N ALA A 117 1.98 -12.17 15.31
CA ALA A 117 2.27 -13.56 15.60
C ALA A 117 2.79 -14.34 14.38
N ALA A 118 2.22 -14.07 13.18
CA ALA A 118 2.68 -14.70 11.95
C ALA A 118 4.08 -14.28 11.53
N LEU A 119 4.45 -13.02 11.77
CA LEU A 119 5.81 -12.53 11.56
C LEU A 119 6.77 -13.12 12.62
N ASP A 120 6.37 -13.18 13.88
CA ASP A 120 7.20 -13.72 14.96
C ASP A 120 7.51 -15.20 14.78
N ALA A 121 6.53 -15.97 14.31
CA ALA A 121 6.68 -17.40 14.04
C ALA A 121 7.63 -17.73 12.86
N ALA A 122 7.95 -16.74 12.00
CA ALA A 122 8.77 -16.94 10.80
C ALA A 122 9.69 -15.72 10.58
N PRO A 123 10.86 -15.66 11.22
CA PRO A 123 11.78 -14.53 11.16
C PRO A 123 12.24 -14.14 9.75
N GLU A 124 12.25 -15.08 8.81
CA GLU A 124 12.61 -14.87 7.41
C GLU A 124 11.52 -14.15 6.60
N ILE A 125 10.29 -14.03 7.14
CA ILE A 125 9.20 -13.31 6.46
C ILE A 125 9.36 -11.81 6.74
N GLY A 126 9.61 -11.05 5.67
CA GLY A 126 9.71 -9.60 5.70
C GLY A 126 8.37 -8.89 5.49
N ALA A 127 7.42 -9.52 4.77
CA ALA A 127 6.11 -8.93 4.51
C ALA A 127 5.00 -9.98 4.40
N ILE A 128 3.79 -9.59 4.83
CA ILE A 128 2.56 -10.37 4.72
C ILE A 128 1.52 -9.56 3.97
N GLY A 129 0.89 -10.17 2.94
CA GLY A 129 -0.34 -9.68 2.32
C GLY A 129 -1.56 -10.34 2.95
N CYS A 130 -2.57 -9.57 3.30
CA CYS A 130 -3.86 -10.06 3.78
C CYS A 130 -4.76 -10.53 2.64
N ARG A 131 -5.74 -11.37 2.95
CA ARG A 131 -6.87 -11.65 2.07
C ARG A 131 -7.79 -10.44 2.01
N ILE A 132 -8.02 -9.91 0.82
CA ILE A 132 -8.92 -8.78 0.62
C ILE A 132 -10.28 -9.31 0.16
N VAL A 133 -11.32 -8.97 0.91
CA VAL A 133 -12.71 -9.32 0.58
C VAL A 133 -13.56 -8.06 0.42
N THR A 134 -14.61 -8.15 -0.38
CA THR A 134 -15.54 -7.03 -0.54
C THR A 134 -16.32 -6.80 0.76
N PHE A 135 -16.44 -5.57 1.19
CA PHE A 135 -17.13 -5.21 2.42
C PHE A 135 -18.61 -5.69 2.42
N ALA A 136 -19.30 -5.51 1.30
CA ALA A 136 -20.71 -5.78 1.17
C ALA A 136 -21.08 -7.27 1.21
N THR A 137 -20.22 -8.16 0.69
CA THR A 137 -20.59 -9.57 0.50
C THR A 137 -19.65 -10.55 1.21
N GLY A 138 -18.48 -10.10 1.63
CA GLY A 138 -17.43 -10.97 2.16
C GLY A 138 -16.77 -11.89 1.10
N ALA A 139 -17.13 -11.77 -0.17
CA ALA A 139 -16.49 -12.49 -1.26
C ALA A 139 -15.11 -11.92 -1.56
N ASP A 140 -14.21 -12.74 -2.14
CA ASP A 140 -12.89 -12.27 -2.56
C ASP A 140 -13.00 -11.07 -3.51
N ASP A 141 -12.26 -10.00 -3.23
CA ASP A 141 -12.19 -8.85 -4.11
C ASP A 141 -11.28 -9.16 -5.31
N LEU A 142 -11.91 -9.62 -6.39
CA LEU A 142 -11.20 -9.95 -7.63
C LEU A 142 -10.47 -8.76 -8.27
N SER A 143 -10.88 -7.55 -7.95
CA SER A 143 -10.23 -6.35 -8.47
C SER A 143 -8.92 -6.01 -7.77
N SER A 144 -8.80 -6.42 -6.51
CA SER A 144 -7.60 -6.31 -5.69
C SER A 144 -6.77 -7.60 -5.69
N TRP A 145 -7.17 -8.64 -6.45
CA TRP A 145 -6.40 -9.87 -6.53
C TRP A 145 -5.10 -9.66 -7.31
N GLY A 146 -4.03 -9.40 -6.60
CA GLY A 146 -2.69 -9.13 -7.16
C GLY A 146 -1.86 -10.37 -7.49
N TYR A 147 -2.42 -11.58 -7.35
CA TYR A 147 -1.72 -12.85 -7.49
C TYR A 147 -2.11 -13.59 -8.78
N ALA A 148 -1.42 -14.70 -9.09
CA ALA A 148 -1.76 -15.50 -10.25
C ALA A 148 -3.19 -16.05 -10.12
N ARG A 149 -4.01 -15.97 -11.18
CA ARG A 149 -5.42 -16.41 -11.16
C ARG A 149 -5.60 -17.86 -10.74
N ARG A 150 -4.64 -18.75 -11.04
CA ARG A 150 -4.67 -20.16 -10.61
C ARG A 150 -4.63 -20.34 -9.08
N LEU A 151 -4.24 -19.32 -8.33
CA LEU A 151 -4.21 -19.33 -6.86
C LEU A 151 -5.54 -18.87 -6.24
N LEU A 152 -6.46 -18.33 -7.01
CA LEU A 152 -7.74 -17.85 -6.51
C LEU A 152 -8.57 -18.94 -5.78
N PRO A 153 -8.65 -20.19 -6.26
CA PRO A 153 -9.33 -21.27 -5.51
C PRO A 153 -8.71 -21.54 -4.12
N ARG A 154 -7.48 -21.08 -3.89
CA ARG A 154 -6.71 -21.21 -2.66
C ARG A 154 -6.67 -19.90 -1.86
N ALA A 155 -7.60 -18.97 -2.11
CA ALA A 155 -7.63 -17.65 -1.44
C ALA A 155 -7.75 -17.73 0.10
N GLY A 156 -8.28 -18.83 0.65
CA GLY A 156 -8.29 -19.08 2.09
C GLY A 156 -7.01 -19.68 2.67
N GLU A 157 -6.04 -20.07 1.82
CA GLU A 157 -4.80 -20.70 2.24
C GLU A 157 -3.66 -19.66 2.38
N SER A 158 -2.52 -20.11 2.93
CA SER A 158 -1.30 -19.31 2.98
C SER A 158 -0.27 -19.84 1.99
N PHE A 159 0.41 -18.94 1.27
CA PHE A 159 1.45 -19.30 0.31
C PHE A 159 2.49 -18.19 0.15
N ASP A 160 3.69 -18.56 -0.29
CA ASP A 160 4.71 -17.58 -0.64
C ASP A 160 4.37 -16.89 -1.97
N THR A 161 4.67 -15.61 -2.05
CA THR A 161 4.33 -14.78 -3.19
C THR A 161 5.44 -13.81 -3.55
N ALA A 162 5.35 -13.18 -4.71
CA ALA A 162 6.31 -12.18 -5.15
C ALA A 162 5.93 -10.74 -4.76
N THR A 163 4.71 -10.53 -4.30
CA THR A 163 4.14 -9.22 -3.97
C THR A 163 2.98 -9.39 -2.99
N PHE A 164 2.50 -8.30 -2.42
CA PHE A 164 1.25 -8.22 -1.68
C PHE A 164 0.33 -7.15 -2.29
N VAL A 165 -0.87 -7.00 -1.74
CA VAL A 165 -1.86 -6.01 -2.15
C VAL A 165 -1.86 -4.86 -1.14
N GLY A 166 -1.83 -3.61 -1.62
CA GLY A 166 -1.71 -2.41 -0.81
C GLY A 166 -2.86 -2.17 0.17
N ALA A 167 -4.07 -2.68 -0.12
CA ALA A 167 -5.27 -2.43 0.68
C ALA A 167 -5.18 -2.95 2.12
N GLY A 168 -4.36 -3.99 2.37
CA GLY A 168 -4.08 -4.51 3.72
C GLY A 168 -2.85 -5.38 3.73
N HIS A 169 -1.79 -4.96 4.44
CA HIS A 169 -0.53 -5.67 4.50
C HIS A 169 0.27 -5.31 5.76
N ALA A 170 1.20 -6.18 6.14
CA ALA A 170 2.15 -5.92 7.20
C ALA A 170 3.58 -6.09 6.69
N ILE A 171 4.49 -5.25 7.14
CA ILE A 171 5.92 -5.28 6.80
C ILE A 171 6.72 -5.23 8.09
N ARG A 172 7.65 -6.17 8.25
CA ARG A 172 8.65 -6.11 9.33
C ARG A 172 9.52 -4.86 9.16
N ARG A 173 9.70 -4.06 10.21
CA ARG A 173 10.48 -2.82 10.12
C ARG A 173 11.92 -3.05 9.64
N ALA A 174 12.55 -4.15 10.02
CA ALA A 174 13.87 -4.52 9.52
C ALA A 174 13.85 -4.73 7.99
N ALA A 175 12.85 -5.45 7.46
CA ALA A 175 12.72 -5.64 6.01
C ALA A 175 12.43 -4.34 5.27
N TRP A 176 11.65 -3.44 5.89
CA TRP A 176 11.42 -2.09 5.38
C TRP A 176 12.73 -1.28 5.27
N ALA A 177 13.54 -1.29 6.33
CA ALA A 177 14.83 -0.60 6.35
C ALA A 177 15.81 -1.19 5.32
N ASP A 178 15.94 -2.52 5.25
CA ASP A 178 16.83 -3.20 4.32
C ASP A 178 16.46 -2.95 2.86
N ALA A 179 15.17 -2.88 2.55
CA ALA A 179 14.68 -2.59 1.21
C ALA A 179 14.69 -1.08 0.89
N GLY A 180 14.81 -0.19 1.89
CA GLY A 180 14.84 1.26 1.72
C GLY A 180 13.46 1.88 1.44
N GLY A 181 12.39 1.32 2.00
CA GLY A 181 11.03 1.83 1.84
C GLY A 181 10.47 1.68 0.43
N TYR A 182 9.43 2.44 0.09
CA TYR A 182 8.88 2.50 -1.27
C TYR A 182 9.65 3.47 -2.17
N ASP A 183 9.70 3.20 -3.46
CA ASP A 183 10.25 4.11 -4.46
C ASP A 183 9.22 5.23 -4.75
N GLU A 184 9.48 6.44 -4.25
CA GLU A 184 8.54 7.58 -4.39
C GLU A 184 8.32 8.03 -5.84
N ALA A 185 9.26 7.70 -6.76
CA ALA A 185 9.08 7.96 -8.18
C ALA A 185 7.87 7.23 -8.79
N LEU A 186 7.39 6.18 -8.12
CA LEU A 186 6.19 5.44 -8.52
C LEU A 186 4.92 6.26 -8.28
N PHE A 187 4.84 7.03 -7.23
CA PHE A 187 3.68 7.82 -6.81
C PHE A 187 2.45 6.95 -6.52
N PHE A 188 1.98 6.13 -7.47
CA PHE A 188 0.78 5.32 -7.40
C PHE A 188 0.89 4.06 -8.26
N CYS A 189 0.52 2.90 -7.74
CA CYS A 189 0.62 1.56 -8.33
C CYS A 189 2.04 1.01 -8.48
N TRP A 190 2.19 -0.28 -8.20
CA TRP A 190 3.38 -1.12 -8.34
C TRP A 190 4.49 -0.88 -7.32
N GLU A 191 4.27 -0.01 -6.33
CA GLU A 191 5.19 0.21 -5.21
C GLU A 191 5.42 -1.06 -4.40
N GLU A 192 4.39 -1.86 -4.17
CA GLU A 192 4.50 -3.14 -3.45
C GLU A 192 5.33 -4.15 -4.24
N LEU A 193 5.15 -4.21 -5.56
CA LEU A 193 5.93 -5.11 -6.41
C LEU A 193 7.42 -4.74 -6.41
N ASP A 194 7.73 -3.46 -6.51
CA ASP A 194 9.11 -2.95 -6.46
C ASP A 194 9.74 -3.20 -5.09
N PHE A 195 9.02 -2.86 -4.01
CA PHE A 195 9.46 -3.11 -2.64
C PHE A 195 9.75 -4.59 -2.41
N CYS A 196 8.80 -5.46 -2.74
CA CYS A 196 8.96 -6.91 -2.57
C CYS A 196 10.12 -7.48 -3.37
N ALA A 197 10.38 -6.96 -4.58
CA ALA A 197 11.54 -7.39 -5.36
C ALA A 197 12.86 -7.01 -4.67
N ARG A 198 12.97 -5.78 -4.12
CA ARG A 198 14.15 -5.34 -3.36
C ARG A 198 14.31 -6.10 -2.05
N ALA A 199 13.24 -6.30 -1.29
CA ALA A 199 13.26 -7.07 -0.04
C ALA A 199 13.71 -8.53 -0.30
N ARG A 200 13.17 -9.17 -1.33
CA ARG A 200 13.55 -10.54 -1.71
C ARG A 200 15.01 -10.65 -2.15
N ALA A 201 15.54 -9.63 -2.83
CA ALA A 201 16.96 -9.56 -3.17
C ALA A 201 17.89 -9.47 -1.94
N ARG A 202 17.34 -9.07 -0.78
CA ARG A 202 18.00 -9.05 0.54
C ARG A 202 17.74 -10.31 1.38
N GLY A 203 17.08 -11.33 0.81
CA GLY A 203 16.81 -12.61 1.46
C GLY A 203 15.46 -12.70 2.17
N TRP A 204 14.67 -11.62 2.22
CA TRP A 204 13.36 -11.66 2.84
C TRP A 204 12.35 -12.44 2.00
N ARG A 205 11.44 -13.19 2.66
CA ARG A 205 10.29 -13.84 2.02
C ARG A 205 9.05 -12.96 2.15
N VAL A 206 8.15 -13.09 1.19
CA VAL A 206 6.84 -12.44 1.18
C VAL A 206 5.77 -13.53 1.20
N ARG A 207 4.81 -13.43 2.12
CA ARG A 207 3.77 -14.45 2.32
C ARG A 207 2.38 -13.84 2.20
N TYR A 208 1.50 -14.52 1.51
CA TYR A 208 0.06 -14.29 1.56
C TYR A 208 -0.55 -15.10 2.70
N ARG A 209 -1.45 -14.49 3.47
CA ARG A 209 -2.21 -15.12 4.56
C ARG A 209 -3.70 -15.03 4.26
N GLY A 210 -4.28 -16.12 3.76
CA GLY A 210 -5.69 -16.21 3.42
C GLY A 210 -6.63 -16.26 4.63
N ASP A 211 -6.10 -16.58 5.80
CA ASP A 211 -6.81 -16.59 7.08
C ASP A 211 -6.82 -15.22 7.79
N ILE A 212 -6.06 -14.24 7.31
CA ILE A 212 -6.05 -12.86 7.83
C ILE A 212 -6.78 -11.97 6.83
N VAL A 213 -7.94 -11.48 7.22
CA VAL A 213 -8.91 -10.84 6.30
C VAL A 213 -8.99 -9.34 6.54
N VAL A 214 -8.98 -8.59 5.46
CA VAL A 214 -9.31 -7.15 5.40
C VAL A 214 -10.51 -6.97 4.48
N ARG A 215 -11.50 -6.22 4.93
CA ARG A 215 -12.70 -5.86 4.16
C ARG A 215 -12.46 -4.57 3.42
N HIS A 216 -12.73 -4.56 2.13
CA HIS A 216 -12.49 -3.42 1.25
C HIS A 216 -13.82 -2.90 0.69
N LYS A 217 -14.08 -1.60 0.83
CA LYS A 217 -15.30 -0.95 0.34
C LYS A 217 -15.19 -0.67 -1.14
N VAL A 218 -15.29 -1.71 -1.95
CA VAL A 218 -15.33 -1.58 -3.40
C VAL A 218 -16.76 -1.33 -3.83
N SER A 219 -17.20 -0.07 -3.87
CA SER A 219 -18.43 0.26 -4.59
C SER A 219 -18.14 0.53 -6.06
N ALA A 220 -19.02 0.10 -6.96
CA ALA A 220 -18.93 0.40 -8.39
C ALA A 220 -18.93 1.91 -8.65
N GLU A 221 -19.57 2.68 -7.77
CA GLU A 221 -19.71 4.15 -7.83
C GLU A 221 -18.50 4.88 -7.23
N GLN A 222 -17.78 4.27 -6.29
CA GLN A 222 -16.63 4.87 -5.60
C GLN A 222 -15.28 4.42 -6.17
N ARG A 223 -15.24 3.42 -7.04
CA ARG A 223 -14.04 3.19 -7.83
C ARG A 223 -13.77 4.48 -8.57
N VAL A 224 -12.67 5.11 -8.22
CA VAL A 224 -12.05 6.06 -9.14
C VAL A 224 -11.98 5.31 -10.47
N ALA A 225 -12.88 5.65 -11.39
CA ALA A 225 -12.93 5.01 -12.69
C ALA A 225 -11.50 4.91 -13.18
N TRP A 226 -11.14 3.84 -13.87
CA TRP A 226 -9.82 3.74 -14.47
C TRP A 226 -9.65 4.95 -15.41
N SER A 227 -9.47 6.12 -14.78
CA SER A 227 -9.31 7.41 -15.42
C SER A 227 -7.95 7.47 -16.09
N GLY A 228 -7.76 8.38 -16.97
CA GLY A 228 -6.54 8.56 -17.71
C GLY A 228 -5.29 8.64 -16.85
N ALA A 229 -5.34 9.35 -15.71
CA ALA A 229 -4.20 9.44 -14.78
C ALA A 229 -3.80 8.07 -14.21
N ARG A 230 -4.77 7.23 -13.87
CA ARG A 230 -4.54 5.88 -13.33
C ARG A 230 -3.87 4.99 -14.37
N TRP A 231 -4.32 5.02 -15.63
CA TRP A 231 -3.72 4.30 -16.74
C TRP A 231 -2.28 4.75 -17.02
N PHE A 232 -2.02 6.06 -16.93
CA PHE A 232 -0.66 6.59 -17.09
C PHE A 232 0.29 5.97 -16.07
N TYR A 233 0.00 6.05 -14.78
CA TYR A 233 0.84 5.49 -13.73
C TYR A 233 0.95 3.96 -13.85
N PHE A 234 -0.14 3.27 -14.12
CA PHE A 234 -0.16 1.83 -14.23
C PHE A 234 0.78 1.30 -15.32
N VAL A 235 0.78 1.92 -16.50
CA VAL A 235 1.66 1.53 -17.61
C VAL A 235 3.09 2.00 -17.35
N ARG A 236 3.30 3.27 -17.00
CA ARG A 236 4.62 3.85 -16.73
C ARG A 236 5.37 3.05 -15.69
N ASN A 237 4.75 2.84 -14.55
CA ASN A 237 5.40 2.20 -13.42
C ASN A 237 5.69 0.73 -13.67
N ARG A 238 4.77 0.02 -14.35
CA ARG A 238 5.02 -1.39 -14.67
C ARG A 238 6.21 -1.59 -15.60
N LEU A 239 6.38 -0.69 -16.55
CA LEU A 239 7.56 -0.69 -17.44
C LEU A 239 8.83 -0.31 -16.68
N TYR A 240 8.76 0.76 -15.88
CA TYR A 240 9.86 1.22 -15.03
C TYR A 240 10.34 0.13 -14.06
N VAL A 241 9.42 -0.46 -13.28
CA VAL A 241 9.76 -1.55 -12.33
C VAL A 241 10.34 -2.75 -13.07
N GLY A 242 9.79 -3.11 -14.25
CA GLY A 242 10.36 -4.16 -15.07
C GLY A 242 11.82 -3.88 -15.45
N ARG A 243 12.11 -2.65 -15.90
CA ARG A 243 13.47 -2.20 -16.26
C ARG A 243 14.40 -2.15 -15.07
N LYS A 244 13.94 -1.63 -13.95
CA LYS A 244 14.69 -1.53 -12.69
C LYS A 244 15.14 -2.90 -12.19
N HIS A 245 14.33 -3.94 -12.41
CA HIS A 245 14.61 -5.32 -12.01
C HIS A 245 15.09 -6.22 -13.17
N GLY A 246 15.74 -5.64 -14.18
CA GLY A 246 16.52 -6.37 -15.17
C GLY A 246 15.78 -6.82 -16.44
N ALA A 247 14.45 -6.59 -16.57
CA ALA A 247 13.77 -6.93 -17.82
C ALA A 247 14.25 -6.06 -18.99
N SER A 248 14.45 -6.65 -20.17
CA SER A 248 14.75 -5.88 -21.39
C SER A 248 13.51 -5.15 -21.90
N TRP A 249 13.67 -4.06 -22.67
CA TRP A 249 12.55 -3.39 -23.33
C TRP A 249 11.78 -4.33 -24.25
N VAL A 250 12.49 -5.19 -24.98
CA VAL A 250 11.87 -6.21 -25.84
C VAL A 250 11.03 -7.19 -25.02
N GLY A 251 11.54 -7.65 -23.87
CA GLY A 251 10.79 -8.54 -22.96
C GLY A 251 9.54 -7.90 -22.34
N LEU A 252 9.44 -6.56 -22.35
CA LEU A 252 8.27 -5.84 -21.85
C LEU A 252 7.19 -5.60 -22.92
N LEU A 253 7.50 -5.75 -24.22
CA LEU A 253 6.57 -5.47 -25.33
C LEU A 253 5.26 -6.28 -25.27
N PRO A 254 5.26 -7.60 -24.99
CA PRO A 254 4.01 -8.36 -24.94
C PRO A 254 3.05 -7.81 -23.86
N ARG A 255 3.60 -7.44 -22.69
CA ARG A 255 2.81 -6.86 -21.61
C ARG A 255 2.30 -5.47 -21.94
N LEU A 256 3.13 -4.64 -22.57
CA LEU A 256 2.72 -3.33 -23.07
C LEU A 256 1.55 -3.47 -24.07
N GLY A 257 1.63 -4.42 -25.01
CA GLY A 257 0.53 -4.70 -25.95
C GLY A 257 -0.79 -4.99 -25.24
N VAL A 258 -0.77 -5.85 -24.23
CA VAL A 258 -1.97 -6.15 -23.43
C VAL A 258 -2.52 -4.89 -22.74
N TYR A 259 -1.66 -4.03 -22.20
CA TYR A 259 -2.10 -2.79 -21.55
C TYR A 259 -2.67 -1.77 -22.52
N LEU A 260 -2.09 -1.63 -23.71
CA LEU A 260 -2.62 -0.74 -24.74
C LEU A 260 -3.99 -1.19 -25.24
N VAL A 261 -4.20 -2.50 -25.44
CA VAL A 261 -5.51 -3.04 -25.81
C VAL A 261 -6.56 -2.78 -24.71
N ARG A 262 -6.20 -2.97 -23.44
CA ARG A 262 -7.11 -2.65 -22.32
C ARG A 262 -7.39 -1.16 -22.22
N ALA A 263 -6.35 -0.32 -22.30
CA ALA A 263 -6.50 1.12 -22.27
C ALA A 263 -7.37 1.65 -23.42
N LEU A 264 -7.29 1.03 -24.61
CA LEU A 264 -8.17 1.36 -25.74
C LEU A 264 -9.63 1.06 -25.39
N ARG A 265 -9.92 -0.12 -24.80
CA ARG A 265 -11.28 -0.49 -24.37
C ARG A 265 -11.84 0.46 -23.31
N ASP A 266 -10.98 0.96 -22.44
CA ASP A 266 -11.34 1.86 -21.33
C ASP A 266 -11.27 3.35 -21.73
N GLY A 267 -11.08 3.67 -23.02
CA GLY A 267 -11.00 5.06 -23.53
C GLY A 267 -9.76 5.84 -23.04
N ALA A 268 -8.72 5.16 -22.59
CA ALA A 268 -7.53 5.75 -21.95
C ALA A 268 -6.23 5.51 -22.75
N LEU A 269 -6.34 5.17 -24.04
CA LEU A 269 -5.18 4.89 -24.91
C LEU A 269 -4.16 6.05 -24.97
N PRO A 270 -4.58 7.33 -25.10
CA PRO A 270 -3.61 8.44 -25.14
C PRO A 270 -2.72 8.50 -23.89
N GLN A 271 -3.29 8.25 -22.72
CA GLN A 271 -2.56 8.25 -21.45
C GLN A 271 -1.61 7.07 -21.32
N ALA A 272 -2.02 5.89 -21.77
CA ALA A 272 -1.17 4.71 -21.80
C ALA A 272 0.03 4.91 -22.78
N LEU A 273 -0.20 5.56 -23.94
CA LEU A 273 0.88 5.89 -24.87
C LEU A 273 1.86 6.91 -24.28
N ARG A 274 1.38 7.95 -23.62
CA ARG A 274 2.22 8.94 -22.90
C ARG A 274 3.07 8.32 -21.79
N ALA A 275 2.63 7.22 -21.20
CA ALA A 275 3.34 6.52 -20.16
C ALA A 275 4.66 5.88 -20.63
N VAL A 276 4.76 5.51 -21.93
CA VAL A 276 5.94 4.81 -22.47
C VAL A 276 7.19 5.69 -22.44
N PRO A 277 7.23 6.88 -23.04
CA PRO A 277 8.41 7.76 -22.97
C PRO A 277 8.71 8.18 -21.52
N ALA A 278 7.69 8.38 -20.68
CA ALA A 278 7.89 8.69 -19.27
C ALA A 278 8.56 7.54 -18.50
N ALA A 279 8.25 6.28 -18.82
CA ALA A 279 8.93 5.12 -18.23
C ALA A 279 10.39 5.04 -18.68
N VAL A 280 10.68 5.35 -19.94
CA VAL A 280 12.06 5.38 -20.47
C VAL A 280 12.87 6.47 -19.75
N HIS A 281 12.31 7.68 -19.64
CA HIS A 281 12.95 8.78 -18.95
C HIS A 281 13.26 8.43 -17.48
N LEU A 282 12.28 7.95 -16.74
CA LEU A 282 12.45 7.56 -15.34
C LEU A 282 13.50 6.45 -15.16
N SER A 283 13.54 5.48 -16.08
CA SER A 283 14.53 4.40 -16.06
C SER A 283 15.96 4.89 -16.35
N ARG A 284 16.13 5.97 -17.11
CA ARG A 284 17.45 6.60 -17.34
C ARG A 284 17.92 7.34 -16.11
N MET A 285 17.07 8.19 -15.53
CA MET A 285 17.39 8.92 -14.29
C MET A 285 17.80 7.98 -13.16
N GLN A 286 17.10 6.87 -12.99
CA GLN A 286 17.41 5.88 -11.95
C GLN A 286 18.80 5.25 -12.15
N ARG A 287 19.21 4.97 -13.41
CA ARG A 287 20.54 4.44 -13.71
C ARG A 287 21.64 5.45 -13.40
N GLU A 288 21.47 6.69 -13.82
CA GLU A 288 22.41 7.77 -13.54
C GLU A 288 22.63 7.95 -12.04
N GLN A 289 21.57 7.86 -11.24
CA GLN A 289 21.66 7.92 -9.77
C GLN A 289 22.41 6.73 -9.15
N VAL A 290 22.31 5.54 -9.73
CA VAL A 290 23.05 4.34 -9.28
C VAL A 290 24.51 4.47 -9.65
N ASP A 291 24.83 4.88 -10.89
CA ASP A 291 26.21 5.04 -11.37
C ASP A 291 26.98 6.12 -10.61
N HIS A 292 26.30 7.18 -10.13
CA HIS A 292 26.91 8.21 -9.28
C HIS A 292 27.15 7.78 -7.82
N ARG A 293 26.58 6.67 -7.37
CA ARG A 293 26.74 6.15 -5.99
C ARG A 293 27.68 4.96 -5.89
N ALA A 294 28.06 4.38 -7.03
CA ALA A 294 29.02 3.29 -7.15
C ALA A 294 30.46 3.80 -7.33
#